data_6fbc3d2b4ddded4eac13ec66e9ce95de
#
_entry.id   6fbc3d2b4ddded4eac13ec66e9ce95de
#
_cell.length_a   1.000
_cell.length_b   1.000
_cell.length_c   1.000
_cell.angle_alpha   90.00
_cell.angle_beta   90.00
_cell.angle_gamma   90.00
#
_symmetry.space_group_name_H-M   'P 1'
#
loop_
_entity.id
_entity.type
_entity.pdbx_description
1 polymer ?
#
loop_
_entity_poly.entity_id
_entity_poly.type
_entity_poly.pdbx_seq_one_letter_code
_entity_poly.pdbx_strand_id
1 'polypeptide(L)'
;MRTRRLPTENNYPTGSFEREDESDDSWFYASPRLVVHIDEGAIEAVSQLFKDLIPPNSTVLDLMSSWRSHWPQHHPKRRLTGLGLNAQEMEDNPDLTDYVVHNVNDDPALPFDDETFNAVVITVSPQYLTRPVDTFQHVNRVLRPSGIFIVTFSNRMFPTKAVRIWRASSDQGRMELVSSYMDAAGNFEDIKAGFINEEQSPPDDPIFAVVSRKSQETTDY
;
A
#
# COMPACT_ATOMS: atom_id res chain seq x y z
N MET A 1 34.39 -5.44 -3.10
CA MET A 1 32.93 -5.44 -2.93
C MET A 1 32.46 -3.99 -2.68
N ARG A 2 31.79 -3.34 -3.61
CA ARG A 2 31.15 -2.04 -3.33
C ARG A 2 29.83 -2.36 -2.62
N THR A 3 29.72 -2.04 -1.35
CA THR A 3 28.46 -2.01 -0.62
C THR A 3 27.53 -1.05 -1.37
N ARG A 4 26.55 -1.60 -2.09
CA ARG A 4 25.48 -0.82 -2.71
C ARG A 4 24.69 -0.19 -1.55
N ARG A 5 24.85 1.12 -1.34
CA ARG A 5 24.00 1.85 -0.41
C ARG A 5 22.57 1.66 -0.92
N LEU A 6 21.69 1.12 -0.10
CA LEU A 6 20.26 1.06 -0.44
C LEU A 6 19.78 2.51 -0.65
N PRO A 7 19.01 2.74 -1.70
CA PRO A 7 18.36 4.03 -1.91
C PRO A 7 17.48 4.37 -0.70
N THR A 8 17.37 5.63 -0.37
CA THR A 8 16.55 6.17 0.72
C THR A 8 15.76 7.35 0.19
N GLU A 9 14.87 7.93 1.00
CA GLU A 9 14.14 9.15 0.67
C GLU A 9 15.06 10.29 0.21
N ASN A 10 16.35 10.26 0.54
CA ASN A 10 17.36 11.22 0.09
C ASN A 10 17.59 11.24 -1.45
N ASN A 11 17.07 10.26 -2.19
CA ASN A 11 17.13 10.24 -3.65
C ASN A 11 16.08 11.15 -4.30
N TYR A 12 15.15 11.68 -3.51
CA TYR A 12 14.10 12.59 -3.96
C TYR A 12 14.46 14.05 -3.62
N PRO A 13 13.92 15.05 -4.34
CA PRO A 13 14.16 16.45 -4.02
C PRO A 13 13.80 16.78 -2.56
N THR A 14 14.57 17.66 -1.93
CA THR A 14 14.35 18.10 -0.55
C THR A 14 12.90 18.59 -0.37
N GLY A 15 12.25 18.15 0.71
CA GLY A 15 10.87 18.48 1.03
C GLY A 15 9.81 17.76 0.18
N SER A 16 10.17 16.75 -0.62
CA SER A 16 9.21 15.96 -1.42
C SER A 16 8.12 15.33 -0.56
N PHE A 17 8.47 14.89 0.64
CA PHE A 17 7.59 14.18 1.56
C PHE A 17 6.99 15.07 2.66
N GLU A 18 7.20 16.39 2.58
CA GLU A 18 6.52 17.36 3.46
C GLU A 18 5.03 17.42 3.12
N ARG A 19 4.21 17.64 4.16
CA ARG A 19 2.76 17.79 4.10
C ARG A 19 2.35 19.22 4.43
N GLU A 20 1.12 19.61 4.15
CA GLU A 20 0.58 20.89 4.65
C GLU A 20 0.24 20.81 6.14
N ASP A 21 -0.24 19.64 6.57
CA ASP A 21 -0.54 19.35 7.96
C ASP A 21 0.45 18.30 8.47
N GLU A 22 1.48 18.76 9.20
CA GLU A 22 2.51 17.93 9.86
C GLU A 22 2.11 17.53 11.29
N SER A 23 0.85 17.79 11.70
CA SER A 23 0.38 17.29 13.00
C SER A 23 0.41 15.76 13.05
N ASP A 24 0.52 15.23 14.26
CA ASP A 24 0.52 13.79 14.52
C ASP A 24 -0.69 13.10 13.84
N ASP A 25 -0.40 12.07 13.06
CA ASP A 25 -1.42 11.33 12.33
C ASP A 25 -2.42 10.64 13.27
N SER A 26 -2.00 10.27 14.49
CA SER A 26 -2.87 9.69 15.50
C SER A 26 -4.04 10.63 15.88
N TRP A 27 -3.81 11.93 15.85
CA TRP A 27 -4.87 12.93 16.10
C TRP A 27 -5.82 13.09 14.92
N PHE A 28 -5.25 13.11 13.70
CA PHE A 28 -6.05 13.24 12.49
C PHE A 28 -6.98 12.03 12.30
N TYR A 29 -6.49 10.82 12.61
CA TYR A 29 -7.25 9.57 12.50
C TYR A 29 -7.91 9.12 13.81
N ALA A 30 -7.91 9.93 14.88
CA ALA A 30 -8.51 9.58 16.18
C ALA A 30 -10.03 9.31 16.07
N SER A 31 -10.75 10.10 15.26
CA SER A 31 -12.19 9.90 15.05
C SER A 31 -12.44 8.92 13.91
N PRO A 32 -13.15 7.82 14.15
CA PRO A 32 -13.47 6.82 13.12
C PRO A 32 -14.20 7.45 11.93
N ARG A 33 -13.78 7.09 10.71
CA ARG A 33 -14.40 7.49 9.46
C ARG A 33 -14.99 6.28 8.77
N LEU A 34 -16.22 5.92 9.17
CA LEU A 34 -16.92 4.75 8.61
C LEU A 34 -17.55 5.12 7.24
N VAL A 35 -16.70 5.56 6.31
CA VAL A 35 -17.08 5.94 4.95
C VAL A 35 -16.09 5.34 3.95
N VAL A 36 -16.58 4.90 2.80
CA VAL A 36 -15.72 4.54 1.67
C VAL A 36 -15.35 5.81 0.90
N HIS A 37 -14.12 5.86 0.42
CA HIS A 37 -13.57 7.05 -0.24
C HIS A 37 -13.54 6.95 -1.77
N ILE A 38 -13.97 5.80 -2.30
CA ILE A 38 -14.06 5.48 -3.73
C ILE A 38 -15.42 4.88 -4.03
N ASP A 39 -15.90 5.01 -5.27
CA ASP A 39 -17.19 4.51 -5.71
C ASP A 39 -17.23 2.97 -5.83
N GLU A 40 -18.44 2.43 -6.08
CA GLU A 40 -18.64 0.99 -6.18
C GLU A 40 -17.85 0.36 -7.34
N GLY A 41 -17.73 1.04 -8.47
CA GLY A 41 -16.96 0.57 -9.60
C GLY A 41 -15.47 0.47 -9.30
N ALA A 42 -14.93 1.46 -8.60
CA ALA A 42 -13.56 1.46 -8.11
C ALA A 42 -13.31 0.33 -7.10
N ILE A 43 -14.25 0.10 -6.17
CA ILE A 43 -14.20 -1.00 -5.20
C ILE A 43 -14.19 -2.36 -5.94
N GLU A 44 -15.06 -2.52 -6.94
CA GLU A 44 -15.15 -3.76 -7.73
C GLU A 44 -13.84 -4.03 -8.48
N ALA A 45 -13.23 -3.00 -9.09
CA ALA A 45 -11.95 -3.12 -9.76
C ALA A 45 -10.81 -3.53 -8.82
N VAL A 46 -10.71 -2.95 -7.62
CA VAL A 46 -9.74 -3.34 -6.59
C VAL A 46 -9.98 -4.79 -6.17
N SER A 47 -11.23 -5.15 -5.88
CA SER A 47 -11.63 -6.50 -5.50
C SER A 47 -11.26 -7.53 -6.57
N GLN A 48 -11.53 -7.23 -7.84
CA GLN A 48 -11.18 -8.11 -8.96
C GLN A 48 -9.65 -8.26 -9.10
N LEU A 49 -8.89 -7.17 -8.96
CA LEU A 49 -7.42 -7.21 -8.98
C LEU A 49 -6.87 -8.15 -7.89
N PHE A 50 -7.40 -8.07 -6.67
CA PHE A 50 -6.98 -8.96 -5.58
C PHE A 50 -7.31 -10.42 -5.89
N LYS A 51 -8.50 -10.69 -6.44
CA LYS A 51 -8.93 -12.03 -6.83
C LYS A 51 -8.02 -12.65 -7.91
N ASP A 52 -7.57 -11.84 -8.86
CA ASP A 52 -6.76 -12.31 -9.99
C ASP A 52 -5.30 -12.55 -9.60
N LEU A 53 -4.78 -11.76 -8.65
CA LEU A 53 -3.35 -11.75 -8.33
C LEU A 53 -2.99 -12.48 -7.04
N ILE A 54 -3.87 -12.52 -6.05
CA ILE A 54 -3.59 -13.13 -4.75
C ILE A 54 -4.12 -14.57 -4.75
N PRO A 55 -3.26 -15.58 -4.59
CA PRO A 55 -3.71 -16.97 -4.55
C PRO A 55 -4.71 -17.22 -3.41
N PRO A 56 -5.69 -18.12 -3.59
CA PRO A 56 -6.59 -18.52 -2.51
C PRO A 56 -5.80 -19.10 -1.32
N ASN A 57 -6.37 -18.94 -0.12
CA ASN A 57 -5.76 -19.36 1.15
C ASN A 57 -4.43 -18.65 1.49
N SER A 58 -4.20 -17.45 0.96
CA SER A 58 -3.05 -16.61 1.30
C SER A 58 -3.16 -16.01 2.70
N THR A 59 -2.00 -15.75 3.32
CA THR A 59 -1.85 -14.86 4.46
C THR A 59 -1.50 -13.47 3.93
N VAL A 60 -2.34 -12.47 4.20
CA VAL A 60 -2.28 -11.15 3.58
C VAL A 60 -2.18 -10.07 4.66
N LEU A 61 -1.37 -9.04 4.40
CA LEU A 61 -1.33 -7.80 5.17
C LEU A 61 -2.06 -6.70 4.38
N ASP A 62 -3.09 -6.12 4.98
CA ASP A 62 -3.72 -4.87 4.54
C ASP A 62 -3.04 -3.72 5.28
N LEU A 63 -2.08 -3.09 4.60
CA LEU A 63 -1.23 -2.05 5.16
C LEU A 63 -1.89 -0.67 4.99
N MET A 64 -1.91 0.12 6.06
CA MET A 64 -2.67 1.36 6.20
C MET A 64 -4.19 1.11 6.11
N SER A 65 -4.62 0.02 6.73
CA SER A 65 -5.99 -0.48 6.75
C SER A 65 -6.95 0.45 7.50
N SER A 66 -8.21 0.37 7.14
CA SER A 66 -9.33 1.05 7.76
C SER A 66 -10.53 0.10 7.89
N TRP A 67 -11.76 0.61 7.82
CA TRP A 67 -12.97 -0.17 8.08
C TRP A 67 -13.43 -1.06 6.91
N ARG A 68 -12.77 -1.01 5.74
CA ARG A 68 -13.02 -1.86 4.57
C ARG A 68 -11.72 -2.16 3.84
N SER A 69 -11.47 -3.44 3.61
CA SER A 69 -10.32 -3.92 2.84
C SER A 69 -10.64 -4.19 1.37
N HIS A 70 -11.93 -4.09 0.99
CA HIS A 70 -12.42 -4.41 -0.36
C HIS A 70 -12.05 -5.83 -0.82
N TRP A 71 -11.99 -6.77 0.13
CA TRP A 71 -11.63 -8.16 -0.14
C TRP A 71 -12.69 -8.83 -1.03
N PRO A 72 -12.29 -9.62 -2.04
CA PRO A 72 -13.24 -10.25 -2.95
C PRO A 72 -14.18 -11.22 -2.22
N GLN A 73 -15.48 -11.09 -2.49
CA GLN A 73 -16.46 -12.03 -1.93
C GLN A 73 -16.12 -13.46 -2.33
N HIS A 74 -16.23 -14.39 -1.37
CA HIS A 74 -15.96 -15.82 -1.58
C HIS A 74 -14.52 -16.17 -2.02
N HIS A 75 -13.58 -15.21 -2.00
CA HIS A 75 -12.18 -15.53 -2.22
C HIS A 75 -11.56 -16.03 -0.92
N PRO A 76 -11.17 -17.33 -0.85
CA PRO A 76 -10.68 -17.89 0.40
C PRO A 76 -9.38 -17.23 0.84
N LYS A 77 -9.33 -16.78 2.09
CA LYS A 77 -8.10 -16.30 2.74
C LYS A 77 -7.79 -17.17 3.96
N ARG A 78 -6.52 -17.40 4.20
CA ARG A 78 -6.07 -18.03 5.45
C ARG A 78 -6.11 -17.02 6.59
N ARG A 79 -5.66 -15.79 6.32
CA ARG A 79 -5.61 -14.68 7.25
C ARG A 79 -5.53 -13.37 6.49
N LEU A 80 -6.27 -12.37 6.93
CA LEU A 80 -6.12 -10.98 6.50
C LEU A 80 -5.88 -10.13 7.75
N THR A 81 -4.66 -9.64 7.90
CA THR A 81 -4.26 -8.81 9.03
C THR A 81 -4.29 -7.35 8.61
N GLY A 82 -5.04 -6.51 9.31
CA GLY A 82 -5.01 -5.06 9.13
C GLY A 82 -3.85 -4.42 9.92
N LEU A 83 -3.19 -3.42 9.35
CA LEU A 83 -2.32 -2.53 10.07
C LEU A 83 -2.72 -1.09 9.74
N GLY A 84 -3.13 -0.33 10.75
CA GLY A 84 -3.66 1.02 10.56
C GLY A 84 -3.63 1.84 11.84
N LEU A 85 -4.23 3.04 11.81
CA LEU A 85 -4.17 3.99 12.93
C LEU A 85 -5.41 3.97 13.82
N ASN A 86 -6.56 3.55 13.31
CA ASN A 86 -7.81 3.56 14.08
C ASN A 86 -8.28 2.14 14.39
N ALA A 87 -8.18 1.76 15.68
CA ALA A 87 -8.57 0.43 16.14
C ALA A 87 -10.06 0.14 15.89
N GLN A 88 -10.94 1.12 16.08
CA GLN A 88 -12.38 0.94 15.91
C GLN A 88 -12.75 0.72 14.44
N GLU A 89 -12.12 1.44 13.51
CA GLU A 89 -12.33 1.22 12.08
C GLU A 89 -11.94 -0.20 11.69
N MET A 90 -10.79 -0.69 12.18
CA MET A 90 -10.31 -2.05 11.89
C MET A 90 -11.14 -3.14 12.59
N GLU A 91 -11.66 -2.87 13.80
CA GLU A 91 -12.57 -3.78 14.49
C GLU A 91 -13.90 -3.93 13.75
N ASP A 92 -14.40 -2.83 13.15
CA ASP A 92 -15.62 -2.81 12.34
C ASP A 92 -15.40 -3.33 10.88
N ASN A 93 -14.17 -3.73 10.52
CA ASN A 93 -13.86 -4.25 9.21
C ASN A 93 -14.16 -5.76 9.13
N PRO A 94 -15.22 -6.17 8.38
CA PRO A 94 -15.66 -7.56 8.33
C PRO A 94 -14.68 -8.48 7.59
N ASP A 95 -13.73 -7.91 6.85
CA ASP A 95 -12.76 -8.69 6.09
C ASP A 95 -11.57 -9.11 6.93
N LEU A 96 -11.23 -8.36 7.98
CA LEU A 96 -10.05 -8.63 8.78
C LEU A 96 -10.23 -9.87 9.69
N THR A 97 -9.16 -10.64 9.82
CA THR A 97 -9.04 -11.72 10.81
C THR A 97 -8.55 -11.18 12.14
N ASP A 98 -7.66 -10.20 12.07
CA ASP A 98 -7.05 -9.48 13.19
C ASP A 98 -6.42 -8.17 12.71
N TYR A 99 -5.95 -7.36 13.66
CA TYR A 99 -5.30 -6.10 13.31
C TYR A 99 -4.23 -5.67 14.32
N VAL A 100 -3.37 -4.75 13.88
CA VAL A 100 -2.36 -4.08 14.70
C VAL A 100 -2.49 -2.56 14.51
N VAL A 101 -2.54 -1.81 15.61
CA VAL A 101 -2.47 -0.35 15.57
C VAL A 101 -1.01 0.07 15.49
N HIS A 102 -0.61 0.72 14.39
CA HIS A 102 0.76 1.12 14.15
C HIS A 102 0.83 2.27 13.15
N ASN A 103 1.68 3.27 13.42
CA ASN A 103 1.92 4.41 12.54
C ASN A 103 3.21 4.20 11.75
N VAL A 104 3.10 3.86 10.49
CA VAL A 104 4.25 3.64 9.59
C VAL A 104 5.03 4.91 9.26
N ASN A 105 4.47 6.10 9.51
CA ASN A 105 5.18 7.37 9.35
C ASN A 105 6.09 7.68 10.55
N ASP A 106 5.72 7.22 11.74
CA ASP A 106 6.55 7.35 12.95
C ASP A 106 7.62 6.25 12.98
N ASP A 107 7.20 5.02 12.73
CA ASP A 107 8.09 3.87 12.66
C ASP A 107 7.74 3.00 11.42
N PRO A 108 8.55 3.04 10.35
CA PRO A 108 8.33 2.22 9.16
C PRO A 108 8.62 0.73 9.39
N ALA A 109 9.21 0.35 10.54
CA ALA A 109 9.47 -1.04 10.88
C ALA A 109 8.16 -1.77 11.17
N LEU A 110 7.71 -2.61 10.25
CA LEU A 110 6.49 -3.38 10.41
C LEU A 110 6.64 -4.42 11.53
N PRO A 111 5.70 -4.49 12.50
CA PRO A 111 5.79 -5.34 13.70
C PRO A 111 5.43 -6.82 13.41
N PHE A 112 6.02 -7.38 12.37
CA PHE A 112 5.85 -8.76 11.93
C PHE A 112 7.20 -9.41 11.64
N ASP A 113 7.26 -10.72 11.76
CA ASP A 113 8.44 -11.50 11.41
C ASP A 113 8.70 -11.45 9.89
N ASP A 114 9.94 -11.75 9.50
CA ASP A 114 10.33 -11.89 8.11
C ASP A 114 9.50 -12.99 7.44
N GLU A 115 9.22 -12.83 6.15
CA GLU A 115 8.57 -13.83 5.31
C GLU A 115 7.23 -14.38 5.85
N THR A 116 6.46 -13.51 6.49
CA THR A 116 5.16 -13.86 7.08
C THR A 116 4.05 -13.93 6.03
N PHE A 117 4.03 -12.98 5.08
CA PHE A 117 2.88 -12.75 4.19
C PHE A 117 3.10 -13.25 2.77
N ASN A 118 2.05 -13.82 2.17
CA ASN A 118 2.02 -14.14 0.74
C ASN A 118 1.74 -12.90 -0.12
N ALA A 119 1.00 -11.93 0.44
CA ALA A 119 0.71 -10.66 -0.20
C ALA A 119 0.69 -9.53 0.83
N VAL A 120 1.06 -8.33 0.38
CA VAL A 120 0.83 -7.07 1.08
C VAL A 120 0.05 -6.17 0.14
N VAL A 121 -1.00 -5.52 0.63
CA VAL A 121 -1.80 -4.58 -0.14
C VAL A 121 -1.82 -3.22 0.55
N ILE A 122 -1.81 -2.14 -0.25
CA ILE A 122 -2.10 -0.77 0.18
C ILE A 122 -3.23 -0.26 -0.71
N THR A 123 -4.36 0.13 -0.11
CA THR A 123 -5.52 0.60 -0.86
C THR A 123 -5.79 2.07 -0.56
N VAL A 124 -5.70 2.92 -1.62
CA VAL A 124 -6.05 4.35 -1.63
C VAL A 124 -5.36 5.18 -0.51
N SER A 125 -4.17 4.76 -0.07
CA SER A 125 -3.44 5.43 1.02
C SER A 125 -1.94 5.69 0.80
N PRO A 126 -1.30 5.32 -0.34
CA PRO A 126 0.15 5.51 -0.50
C PRO A 126 0.58 6.98 -0.49
N GLN A 127 -0.33 7.91 -0.82
CA GLN A 127 -0.12 9.37 -0.83
C GLN A 127 0.22 9.96 0.54
N TYR A 128 -0.01 9.23 1.62
CA TYR A 128 0.22 9.71 2.99
C TYR A 128 1.53 9.22 3.59
N LEU A 129 2.29 8.38 2.89
CA LEU A 129 3.58 7.88 3.34
C LEU A 129 4.64 8.99 3.27
N THR A 130 5.22 9.33 4.43
CA THR A 130 6.32 10.28 4.54
C THR A 130 7.68 9.60 4.39
N ARG A 131 7.74 8.28 4.57
CA ARG A 131 8.92 7.43 4.43
C ARG A 131 8.62 6.20 3.56
N PRO A 132 8.20 6.40 2.29
CA PRO A 132 7.73 5.30 1.46
C PRO A 132 8.80 4.26 1.14
N VAL A 133 10.05 4.67 0.93
CA VAL A 133 11.15 3.74 0.61
C VAL A 133 11.46 2.85 1.81
N ASP A 134 11.60 3.43 3.02
CA ASP A 134 11.83 2.68 4.24
C ASP A 134 10.66 1.71 4.51
N THR A 135 9.41 2.19 4.37
CA THR A 135 8.21 1.35 4.53
C THR A 135 8.23 0.18 3.54
N PHE A 136 8.56 0.43 2.27
CA PHE A 136 8.58 -0.62 1.24
C PHE A 136 9.74 -1.63 1.44
N GLN A 137 10.87 -1.21 2.04
CA GLN A 137 11.92 -2.13 2.48
C GLN A 137 11.37 -3.12 3.53
N HIS A 138 10.57 -2.62 4.49
CA HIS A 138 9.93 -3.48 5.48
C HIS A 138 8.81 -4.33 4.88
N VAL A 139 8.07 -3.85 3.87
CA VAL A 139 7.14 -4.67 3.10
C VAL A 139 7.89 -5.83 2.43
N ASN A 140 9.04 -5.55 1.79
CA ASN A 140 9.86 -6.61 1.19
C ASN A 140 10.33 -7.63 2.23
N ARG A 141 10.75 -7.18 3.41
CA ARG A 141 11.19 -8.06 4.51
C ARG A 141 10.09 -9.02 4.94
N VAL A 142 8.87 -8.53 5.17
CA VAL A 142 7.76 -9.35 5.68
C VAL A 142 7.09 -10.21 4.61
N LEU A 143 7.30 -9.91 3.32
CA LEU A 143 6.85 -10.75 2.22
C LEU A 143 7.69 -12.02 2.13
N ARG A 144 7.03 -13.15 1.84
CA ARG A 144 7.69 -14.40 1.45
C ARG A 144 8.37 -14.25 0.08
N PRO A 145 9.36 -15.06 -0.23
CA PRO A 145 9.92 -15.15 -1.59
C PRO A 145 8.79 -15.30 -2.62
N SER A 146 8.83 -14.57 -3.71
CA SER A 146 7.77 -14.46 -4.73
C SER A 146 6.43 -13.91 -4.23
N GLY A 147 6.34 -13.45 -2.98
CA GLY A 147 5.17 -12.77 -2.44
C GLY A 147 4.85 -11.50 -3.23
N ILE A 148 3.57 -11.16 -3.31
CA ILE A 148 3.10 -10.06 -4.15
C ILE A 148 2.86 -8.79 -3.33
N PHE A 149 3.26 -7.63 -3.87
CA PHE A 149 2.96 -6.32 -3.34
C PHE A 149 2.06 -5.57 -4.30
N ILE A 150 0.89 -5.14 -3.82
CA ILE A 150 -0.12 -4.43 -4.61
C ILE A 150 -0.38 -3.08 -3.96
N VAL A 151 -0.17 -2.00 -4.70
CA VAL A 151 -0.50 -0.63 -4.29
C VAL A 151 -1.54 -0.09 -5.24
N THR A 152 -2.73 0.24 -4.71
CA THR A 152 -3.79 0.88 -5.49
C THR A 152 -4.04 2.29 -4.98
N PHE A 153 -4.42 3.20 -5.88
CA PHE A 153 -4.75 4.58 -5.55
C PHE A 153 -5.69 5.19 -6.57
N SER A 154 -6.34 6.27 -6.18
CA SER A 154 -7.21 7.07 -7.03
C SER A 154 -6.75 8.53 -7.06
N ASN A 155 -7.53 9.40 -7.68
CA ASN A 155 -7.36 10.84 -7.58
C ASN A 155 -7.90 11.43 -6.26
N ARG A 156 -8.55 10.61 -5.41
CA ARG A 156 -9.07 11.01 -4.09
C ARG A 156 -7.97 11.05 -3.05
N MET A 157 -7.96 12.11 -2.23
CA MET A 157 -7.02 12.24 -1.11
C MET A 157 -7.52 13.29 -0.10
N PHE A 158 -6.95 13.25 1.10
CA PHE A 158 -6.97 14.38 2.03
C PHE A 158 -5.78 15.29 1.70
N PRO A 159 -5.99 16.45 1.03
CA PRO A 159 -4.89 17.23 0.46
C PRO A 159 -3.86 17.67 1.50
N THR A 160 -4.31 17.99 2.71
CA THR A 160 -3.42 18.46 3.79
C THR A 160 -2.48 17.39 4.32
N LYS A 161 -2.88 16.10 4.25
CA LYS A 161 -2.08 14.95 4.68
C LYS A 161 -1.30 14.29 3.56
N ALA A 162 -1.65 14.56 2.30
CA ALA A 162 -0.90 14.03 1.16
C ALA A 162 0.44 14.74 1.01
N VAL A 163 1.51 13.98 0.77
CA VAL A 163 2.86 14.52 0.61
C VAL A 163 2.99 15.39 -0.65
N ARG A 164 3.87 16.39 -0.59
CA ARG A 164 4.02 17.42 -1.63
C ARG A 164 4.27 16.83 -3.02
N ILE A 165 5.16 15.86 -3.12
CA ILE A 165 5.49 15.24 -4.42
C ILE A 165 4.27 14.55 -5.05
N TRP A 166 3.41 13.91 -4.24
CA TRP A 166 2.19 13.28 -4.72
C TRP A 166 1.18 14.29 -5.26
N ARG A 167 0.98 15.40 -4.53
CA ARG A 167 0.06 16.47 -4.94
C ARG A 167 0.52 17.19 -6.22
N ALA A 168 1.84 17.26 -6.43
CA ALA A 168 2.44 17.87 -7.62
C ALA A 168 2.46 16.94 -8.83
N SER A 169 2.15 15.65 -8.67
CA SER A 169 2.25 14.65 -9.74
C SER A 169 0.91 14.43 -10.44
N SER A 170 0.96 14.21 -11.77
CA SER A 170 -0.17 13.66 -12.52
C SER A 170 -0.40 12.19 -12.14
N ASP A 171 -1.51 11.59 -12.59
CA ASP A 171 -1.80 10.19 -12.32
C ASP A 171 -0.71 9.25 -12.89
N GLN A 172 -0.21 9.53 -14.11
CA GLN A 172 0.95 8.84 -14.66
C GLN A 172 2.20 9.04 -13.77
N GLY A 173 2.45 10.27 -13.31
CA GLY A 173 3.57 10.57 -12.40
C GLY A 173 3.45 9.85 -11.05
N ARG A 174 2.25 9.64 -10.53
CA ARG A 174 2.00 8.86 -9.30
C ARG A 174 2.31 7.38 -9.49
N MET A 175 1.95 6.80 -10.63
CA MET A 175 2.33 5.41 -10.98
C MET A 175 3.85 5.27 -11.06
N GLU A 176 4.53 6.20 -11.73
CA GLU A 176 5.99 6.23 -11.83
C GLU A 176 6.63 6.43 -10.44
N LEU A 177 6.04 7.26 -9.58
CA LEU A 177 6.50 7.52 -8.23
C LEU A 177 6.43 6.26 -7.36
N VAL A 178 5.30 5.56 -7.34
CA VAL A 178 5.16 4.30 -6.58
C VAL A 178 6.11 3.23 -7.12
N SER A 179 6.24 3.12 -8.45
CA SER A 179 7.21 2.21 -9.07
C SER A 179 8.65 2.53 -8.64
N SER A 180 9.00 3.82 -8.55
CA SER A 180 10.32 4.26 -8.10
C SER A 180 10.59 3.95 -6.63
N TYR A 181 9.55 3.97 -5.76
CA TYR A 181 9.68 3.55 -4.36
C TYR A 181 9.98 2.05 -4.25
N MET A 182 9.30 1.22 -5.05
CA MET A 182 9.58 -0.23 -5.10
C MET A 182 11.00 -0.52 -5.60
N ASP A 183 11.44 0.14 -6.67
CA ASP A 183 12.80 0.01 -7.19
C ASP A 183 13.84 0.48 -6.17
N ALA A 184 13.59 1.61 -5.52
CA ALA A 184 14.45 2.17 -4.49
C ALA A 184 14.52 1.31 -3.22
N ALA A 185 13.43 0.67 -2.82
CA ALA A 185 13.41 -0.26 -1.69
C ALA A 185 14.26 -1.51 -1.96
N GLY A 186 14.41 -1.90 -3.22
CA GLY A 186 15.19 -3.05 -3.66
C GLY A 186 14.49 -4.39 -3.46
N ASN A 187 15.02 -5.43 -4.12
CA ASN A 187 14.50 -6.81 -4.07
C ASN A 187 13.03 -6.96 -4.50
N PHE A 188 12.54 -6.04 -5.31
CA PHE A 188 11.29 -6.18 -6.04
C PHE A 188 11.57 -6.39 -7.53
N GLU A 189 10.80 -7.28 -8.14
CA GLU A 189 10.88 -7.61 -9.57
C GLU A 189 9.48 -7.55 -10.20
N ASP A 190 9.41 -7.57 -11.54
CA ASP A 190 8.17 -7.53 -12.30
C ASP A 190 7.27 -6.33 -11.95
N ILE A 191 7.86 -5.16 -11.68
CA ILE A 191 7.10 -3.94 -11.37
C ILE A 191 6.25 -3.56 -12.59
N LYS A 192 4.93 -3.56 -12.43
CA LYS A 192 3.94 -3.21 -13.44
C LYS A 192 2.99 -2.17 -12.90
N ALA A 193 2.68 -1.18 -13.72
CA ALA A 193 1.73 -0.13 -13.38
C ALA A 193 0.64 -0.01 -14.45
N GLY A 194 -0.57 0.32 -14.04
CA GLY A 194 -1.68 0.48 -14.98
C GLY A 194 -2.93 1.10 -14.37
N PHE A 195 -3.81 1.55 -15.24
CA PHE A 195 -5.16 1.98 -14.94
C PHE A 195 -6.07 0.76 -15.00
N ILE A 196 -6.81 0.45 -13.93
CA ILE A 196 -7.48 -0.87 -13.78
C ILE A 196 -8.99 -0.84 -13.95
N ASN A 197 -9.64 0.33 -14.01
CA ASN A 197 -11.08 0.45 -14.26
C ASN A 197 -11.39 1.32 -15.50
N GLU A 198 -10.52 1.30 -16.52
CA GLU A 198 -10.65 2.07 -17.76
C GLU A 198 -11.90 1.71 -18.57
N GLU A 199 -12.36 0.46 -18.49
CA GLU A 199 -13.55 -0.02 -19.21
C GLU A 199 -14.87 0.61 -18.71
N GLN A 200 -14.85 1.18 -17.52
CA GLN A 200 -15.95 1.97 -16.97
C GLN A 200 -15.85 3.39 -17.55
N SER A 201 -16.69 3.75 -18.49
CA SER A 201 -16.59 5.00 -19.24
C SER A 201 -17.62 6.06 -18.83
N PRO A 202 -17.17 7.24 -18.34
CA PRO A 202 -15.95 7.49 -17.58
C PRO A 202 -16.11 6.98 -16.13
N PRO A 203 -15.08 6.45 -15.48
CA PRO A 203 -15.18 6.12 -14.06
C PRO A 203 -15.25 7.42 -13.24
N ASP A 204 -16.15 7.46 -12.26
CA ASP A 204 -16.23 8.58 -11.31
C ASP A 204 -14.96 8.66 -10.46
N ASP A 205 -14.45 7.51 -10.04
CA ASP A 205 -13.18 7.38 -9.33
C ASP A 205 -12.21 6.47 -10.12
N PRO A 206 -11.23 7.04 -10.85
CA PRO A 206 -10.23 6.26 -11.57
C PRO A 206 -9.32 5.54 -10.56
N ILE A 207 -9.06 4.25 -10.79
CA ILE A 207 -8.14 3.43 -9.99
C ILE A 207 -6.91 3.03 -10.79
N PHE A 208 -5.77 3.34 -10.22
CA PHE A 208 -4.46 2.95 -10.71
C PHE A 208 -3.85 1.91 -9.77
N ALA A 209 -3.07 1.01 -10.33
CA ALA A 209 -2.36 -0.01 -9.56
C ALA A 209 -0.88 -0.06 -9.95
N VAL A 210 -0.04 -0.29 -8.95
CA VAL A 210 1.35 -0.71 -9.13
C VAL A 210 1.55 -2.02 -8.39
N VAL A 211 2.04 -3.02 -9.10
CA VAL A 211 2.19 -4.39 -8.60
C VAL A 211 3.62 -4.84 -8.80
N SER A 212 4.16 -5.57 -7.83
CA SER A 212 5.48 -6.18 -7.91
C SER A 212 5.53 -7.49 -7.15
N ARG A 213 6.62 -8.23 -7.28
CA ARG A 213 6.91 -9.42 -6.49
C ARG A 213 8.22 -9.25 -5.74
N LYS A 214 8.30 -9.83 -4.54
CA LYS A 214 9.59 -10.00 -3.87
C LYS A 214 10.43 -10.96 -4.71
N SER A 215 11.66 -10.57 -5.03
CA SER A 215 12.60 -11.43 -5.76
C SER A 215 12.83 -12.74 -5.01
N GLN A 216 13.00 -13.83 -5.75
CA GLN A 216 13.47 -15.07 -5.17
C GLN A 216 14.93 -14.87 -4.75
N GLU A 217 15.31 -15.28 -3.54
CA GLU A 217 16.71 -15.37 -3.20
C GLU A 217 17.38 -16.35 -4.17
N THR A 218 18.28 -15.84 -4.99
CA THR A 218 19.17 -16.71 -5.74
C THR A 218 20.14 -17.32 -4.74
N THR A 219 19.88 -18.55 -4.31
CA THR A 219 20.87 -19.34 -3.59
C THR A 219 21.94 -19.68 -4.63
N ASP A 220 22.97 -18.83 -4.75
CA ASP A 220 24.18 -19.19 -5.46
C ASP A 220 24.84 -20.33 -4.67
N TYR A 221 24.77 -21.56 -5.21
CA TYR A 221 25.52 -22.73 -4.77
C TYR A 221 26.93 -22.69 -5.32
#